data_70b3836d468409ae1e93fcc4c9a43191
#
_entry.id   70b3836d468409ae1e93fcc4c9a43191
#
_cell.length_a   1.000
_cell.length_b   1.000
_cell.length_c   1.000
_cell.angle_alpha   90.00
_cell.angle_beta   90.00
_cell.angle_gamma   90.00
#
_symmetry.space_group_name_H-M   'P 1'
#
loop_
_entity.id
_entity.type
_entity.pdbx_description
1 polymer ?
#
loop_
_entity_poly.entity_id
_entity_poly.type
_entity_poly.pdbx_seq_one_letter_code
_entity_poly.pdbx_strand_id
1 'polypeptide(L)'
;RWLMKDKEVVDIVLADLVKAELINDRKNFKDSMVIRIGRGYPVYDLNYQRNRKIVLDYLSKIENLYTIGRPGLFFYNNTDHSIQMGLELAKHIHKNGTMADWNNKIQEFFTYRIVD
;
A
#
# COMPACT_ATOMS: atom_id res chain seq x y z
N ARG A 1 -19.66 -7.48 -4.97
CA ARG A 1 -19.53 -7.20 -3.50
C ARG A 1 -19.42 -5.69 -3.19
N TRP A 2 -18.77 -4.88 -4.01
CA TRP A 2 -18.59 -3.44 -3.76
C TRP A 2 -19.91 -2.66 -3.61
N LEU A 3 -20.94 -2.99 -4.40
CA LEU A 3 -22.25 -2.34 -4.37
C LEU A 3 -23.26 -2.99 -3.41
N MET A 4 -22.88 -4.05 -2.71
CA MET A 4 -23.76 -4.73 -1.76
C MET A 4 -24.03 -3.84 -0.53
N LYS A 5 -25.18 -4.02 0.11
CA LYS A 5 -25.47 -3.38 1.40
C LYS A 5 -24.54 -3.96 2.48
N ASP A 6 -24.21 -3.17 3.50
CA ASP A 6 -23.31 -3.60 4.58
C ASP A 6 -23.77 -4.90 5.23
N LYS A 7 -25.08 -5.03 5.51
CA LYS A 7 -25.65 -6.24 6.07
C LYS A 7 -25.37 -7.49 5.22
N GLU A 8 -25.48 -7.38 3.89
CA GLU A 8 -25.23 -8.50 2.98
C GLU A 8 -23.75 -8.91 3.00
N VAL A 9 -22.85 -7.91 3.08
CA VAL A 9 -21.40 -8.18 3.20
C VAL A 9 -21.11 -8.89 4.52
N VAL A 10 -21.68 -8.43 5.63
CA VAL A 10 -21.50 -9.02 6.95
C VAL A 10 -22.05 -10.46 6.98
N ASP A 11 -23.22 -10.70 6.40
CA ASP A 11 -23.82 -12.05 6.34
C ASP A 11 -22.94 -13.06 5.58
N ILE A 12 -22.31 -12.62 4.48
CA ILE A 12 -21.35 -13.44 3.71
C ILE A 12 -20.10 -13.74 4.56
N VAL A 13 -19.51 -12.70 5.16
CA VAL A 13 -18.29 -12.87 5.97
C VAL A 13 -18.55 -13.79 7.16
N LEU A 14 -19.67 -13.64 7.86
CA LEU A 14 -20.04 -14.52 8.97
C LEU A 14 -20.22 -15.98 8.54
N ALA A 15 -20.82 -16.20 7.35
CA ALA A 15 -20.93 -17.55 6.80
C ALA A 15 -19.57 -18.16 6.47
N ASP A 16 -18.66 -17.35 5.89
CA ASP A 16 -17.29 -17.79 5.57
C ASP A 16 -16.48 -18.09 6.85
N LEU A 17 -16.61 -17.29 7.91
CA LEU A 17 -15.95 -17.50 9.20
C LEU A 17 -16.41 -18.79 9.89
N VAL A 18 -17.72 -19.10 9.86
CA VAL A 18 -18.25 -20.38 10.39
C VAL A 18 -17.73 -21.55 9.54
N LYS A 19 -17.77 -21.43 8.22
CA LYS A 19 -17.30 -22.47 7.30
C LYS A 19 -15.79 -22.75 7.45
N ALA A 20 -15.00 -21.72 7.76
CA ALA A 20 -13.57 -21.82 8.01
C ALA A 20 -13.24 -22.26 9.46
N GLU A 21 -14.26 -22.59 10.26
CA GLU A 21 -14.12 -22.99 11.68
C GLU A 21 -13.41 -21.95 12.57
N LEU A 22 -13.37 -20.68 12.13
CA LEU A 22 -12.80 -19.58 12.90
C LEU A 22 -13.74 -19.08 14.00
N ILE A 23 -15.04 -19.30 13.84
CA ILE A 23 -16.07 -19.09 14.86
C ILE A 23 -17.02 -20.30 14.86
N ASN A 24 -17.45 -20.72 16.06
CA ASN A 24 -18.30 -21.89 16.19
C ASN A 24 -19.77 -21.63 15.80
N ASP A 25 -20.26 -20.42 16.06
CA ASP A 25 -21.65 -20.03 15.80
C ASP A 25 -21.75 -18.52 15.56
N ARG A 26 -22.69 -18.12 14.71
CA ARG A 26 -23.07 -16.71 14.50
C ARG A 26 -23.53 -16.00 15.80
N LYS A 27 -23.95 -16.75 16.80
CA LYS A 27 -24.34 -16.19 18.13
C LYS A 27 -23.19 -15.50 18.85
N ASN A 28 -21.94 -15.79 18.50
CA ASN A 28 -20.77 -15.13 19.04
C ASN A 28 -20.50 -13.76 18.39
N PHE A 29 -21.21 -13.43 17.32
CA PHE A 29 -21.14 -12.13 16.67
C PHE A 29 -21.78 -11.04 17.54
N LYS A 30 -21.06 -9.95 17.76
CA LYS A 30 -21.55 -8.80 18.56
C LYS A 30 -21.87 -7.61 17.68
N ASP A 31 -20.92 -7.21 16.84
CA ASP A 31 -21.06 -6.02 16.03
C ASP A 31 -20.11 -6.06 14.84
N SER A 32 -20.32 -5.19 13.85
CA SER A 32 -19.50 -5.08 12.65
C SER A 32 -19.46 -3.66 12.10
N MET A 33 -18.39 -3.36 11.40
CA MET A 33 -18.26 -2.13 10.63
C MET A 33 -17.74 -2.48 9.23
N VAL A 34 -18.40 -1.97 8.19
CA VAL A 34 -17.97 -2.14 6.79
C VAL A 34 -17.37 -0.83 6.29
N ILE A 35 -16.08 -0.84 6.02
CA ILE A 35 -15.35 0.31 5.46
C ILE A 35 -15.04 0.04 3.99
N ARG A 36 -15.41 0.97 3.11
CA ARG A 36 -15.09 0.91 1.69
C ARG A 36 -14.02 1.92 1.34
N ILE A 37 -12.86 1.42 0.90
CA ILE A 37 -11.73 2.25 0.51
C ILE A 37 -11.59 2.21 -1.00
N GLY A 38 -11.95 3.30 -1.69
CA GLY A 38 -12.04 3.34 -3.16
C GLY A 38 -10.71 3.15 -3.89
N ARG A 39 -9.59 3.49 -3.27
CA ARG A 39 -8.23 3.40 -3.84
C ARG A 39 -7.23 2.92 -2.79
N GLY A 40 -7.57 1.79 -2.15
CA GLY A 40 -6.77 1.25 -1.06
C GLY A 40 -5.49 0.52 -1.49
N TYR A 41 -5.40 0.14 -2.77
CA TYR A 41 -4.31 -0.70 -3.24
C TYR A 41 -3.94 -0.43 -4.69
N PRO A 42 -2.63 -0.38 -5.04
CA PRO A 42 -2.19 -0.31 -6.43
C PRO A 42 -2.60 -1.56 -7.22
N VAL A 43 -3.06 -1.38 -8.45
CA VAL A 43 -3.32 -2.48 -9.39
C VAL A 43 -2.11 -2.63 -10.30
N TYR A 44 -1.48 -3.79 -10.28
CA TYR A 44 -0.27 -4.11 -11.06
C TYR A 44 -0.70 -4.83 -12.35
N ASP A 45 -0.82 -4.08 -13.44
CA ASP A 45 -0.99 -4.62 -14.79
C ASP A 45 0.36 -4.90 -15.46
N LEU A 46 0.34 -5.46 -16.68
CA LEU A 46 1.57 -5.78 -17.41
C LEU A 46 2.42 -4.53 -17.78
N ASN A 47 1.83 -3.35 -17.77
CA ASN A 47 2.47 -2.09 -18.13
C ASN A 47 2.85 -1.25 -16.90
N TYR A 48 2.58 -1.73 -15.68
CA TYR A 48 2.70 -0.90 -14.48
C TYR A 48 4.10 -0.32 -14.29
N GLN A 49 5.15 -1.07 -14.60
CA GLN A 49 6.53 -0.59 -14.44
C GLN A 49 6.84 0.58 -15.37
N ARG A 50 6.41 0.48 -16.64
CA ARG A 50 6.54 1.56 -17.60
C ARG A 50 5.77 2.80 -17.16
N ASN A 51 4.51 2.63 -16.78
CA ASN A 51 3.65 3.72 -16.34
C ASN A 51 4.18 4.37 -15.06
N ARG A 52 4.62 3.56 -14.09
CA ARG A 52 5.29 4.04 -12.87
C ARG A 52 6.51 4.89 -13.19
N LYS A 53 7.38 4.42 -14.10
CA LYS A 53 8.57 5.17 -14.48
C LYS A 53 8.23 6.56 -15.03
N ILE A 54 7.25 6.66 -15.92
CA ILE A 54 6.80 7.94 -16.50
C ILE A 54 6.36 8.90 -15.39
N VAL A 55 5.56 8.42 -14.44
CA VAL A 55 5.06 9.23 -13.33
C VAL A 55 6.19 9.66 -12.41
N LEU A 56 7.08 8.74 -12.00
CA LEU A 56 8.20 9.06 -11.12
C LEU A 56 9.21 9.98 -11.78
N ASP A 57 9.50 9.82 -13.09
CA ASP A 57 10.36 10.73 -13.85
C ASP A 57 9.78 12.16 -13.91
N TYR A 58 8.44 12.29 -13.94
CA TYR A 58 7.80 13.60 -13.86
C TYR A 58 7.90 14.19 -12.44
N LEU A 59 7.55 13.42 -11.42
CA LEU A 59 7.56 13.85 -10.02
C LEU A 59 8.97 14.22 -9.55
N SER A 60 10.01 13.55 -10.05
CA SER A 60 11.41 13.83 -9.73
C SER A 60 11.90 15.22 -10.14
N LYS A 61 11.16 15.92 -11.00
CA LYS A 61 11.47 17.29 -11.44
C LYS A 61 10.86 18.36 -10.52
N ILE A 62 10.01 17.95 -9.58
CA ILE A 62 9.34 18.87 -8.67
C ILE A 62 10.19 18.98 -7.41
N GLU A 63 10.70 20.17 -7.14
CA GLU A 63 11.49 20.45 -5.94
C GLU A 63 10.66 20.24 -4.67
N ASN A 64 11.31 19.71 -3.63
CA ASN A 64 10.71 19.44 -2.32
C ASN A 64 9.50 18.48 -2.33
N LEU A 65 9.32 17.68 -3.38
CA LEU A 65 8.30 16.65 -3.46
C LEU A 65 8.93 15.26 -3.35
N TYR A 66 8.66 14.58 -2.27
CA TYR A 66 9.14 13.23 -2.01
C TYR A 66 7.99 12.23 -1.96
N THR A 67 8.08 11.16 -2.73
CA THR A 67 7.10 10.06 -2.70
C THR A 67 7.72 8.82 -2.06
N ILE A 68 7.02 8.21 -1.12
CA ILE A 68 7.46 7.00 -0.39
C ILE A 68 6.29 6.05 -0.14
N GLY A 69 6.62 4.84 0.29
CA GLY A 69 5.64 3.82 0.63
C GLY A 69 4.95 3.20 -0.58
N ARG A 70 4.05 2.26 -0.29
CA ARG A 70 3.37 1.46 -1.31
C ARG A 70 2.60 2.29 -2.34
N PRO A 71 1.72 3.23 -1.96
CA PRO A 71 1.01 4.04 -2.94
C PRO A 71 1.90 5.08 -3.62
N GLY A 72 2.83 5.70 -2.89
CA GLY A 72 3.68 6.78 -3.41
C GLY A 72 4.69 6.33 -4.45
N LEU A 73 5.21 5.10 -4.33
CA LEU A 73 6.14 4.50 -5.29
C LEU A 73 5.45 3.51 -6.23
N PHE A 74 4.15 3.29 -6.07
CA PHE A 74 3.41 2.26 -6.80
C PHE A 74 4.19 0.94 -6.83
N PHE A 75 4.59 0.49 -5.63
CA PHE A 75 5.49 -0.65 -5.43
C PHE A 75 4.99 -1.52 -4.29
N TYR A 76 4.82 -2.82 -4.58
CA TYR A 76 4.44 -3.79 -3.55
C TYR A 76 5.58 -3.91 -2.53
N ASN A 77 5.27 -3.66 -1.28
CA ASN A 77 6.21 -3.77 -0.19
C ASN A 77 5.49 -4.06 1.14
N ASN A 78 6.23 -4.48 2.14
CA ASN A 78 5.74 -4.75 3.48
C ASN A 78 5.78 -3.48 4.35
N THR A 79 5.18 -3.54 5.54
CA THR A 79 5.10 -2.40 6.46
C THR A 79 6.47 -1.95 6.93
N ASP A 80 7.37 -2.87 7.22
CA ASP A 80 8.76 -2.59 7.60
C ASP A 80 9.52 -1.82 6.51
N HIS A 81 9.34 -2.20 5.24
CA HIS A 81 9.90 -1.46 4.10
C HIS A 81 9.36 -0.03 4.03
N SER A 82 8.06 0.18 4.26
CA SER A 82 7.46 1.52 4.28
C SER A 82 8.01 2.37 5.43
N ILE A 83 8.22 1.78 6.61
CA ILE A 83 8.86 2.44 7.75
C ILE A 83 10.31 2.81 7.41
N GLN A 84 11.06 1.87 6.82
CA GLN A 84 12.46 2.12 6.40
C GLN A 84 12.54 3.28 5.40
N MET A 85 11.65 3.33 4.39
CA MET A 85 11.59 4.45 3.44
C MET A 85 11.38 5.79 4.15
N GLY A 86 10.50 5.83 5.17
CA GLY A 86 10.28 7.04 5.97
C GLY A 86 11.52 7.47 6.75
N LEU A 87 12.23 6.52 7.35
CA LEU A 87 13.49 6.80 8.08
C LEU A 87 14.59 7.29 7.13
N GLU A 88 14.72 6.70 5.94
CA GLU A 88 15.70 7.13 4.95
C GLU A 88 15.38 8.53 4.41
N LEU A 89 14.08 8.87 4.19
CA LEU A 89 13.67 10.20 3.80
C LEU A 89 14.00 11.23 4.89
N ALA A 90 13.72 10.92 6.16
CA ALA A 90 14.06 11.81 7.26
C ALA A 90 15.57 12.09 7.33
N LYS A 91 16.40 11.06 7.18
CA LYS A 91 17.87 11.21 7.10
C LYS A 91 18.31 12.06 5.90
N HIS A 92 17.67 11.85 4.74
CA HIS A 92 17.97 12.57 3.50
C HIS A 92 17.71 14.09 3.67
N ILE A 93 16.52 14.42 4.20
CA ILE A 93 16.14 15.82 4.46
C ILE A 93 17.09 16.46 5.49
N HIS A 94 17.40 15.75 6.59
CA HIS A 94 18.29 16.23 7.64
C HIS A 94 19.70 16.55 7.12
N LYS A 95 20.18 15.80 6.12
CA LYS A 95 21.50 16.01 5.48
C LYS A 95 21.47 17.04 4.34
N ASN A 96 20.34 17.68 4.06
CA ASN A 96 20.13 18.54 2.90
C ASN A 96 20.50 17.84 1.59
N GLY A 97 20.13 16.56 1.45
CA GLY A 97 20.42 15.78 0.25
C GLY A 97 19.70 16.31 -0.98
N THR A 98 20.28 16.11 -2.16
CA THR A 98 19.71 16.59 -3.43
C THR A 98 18.58 15.70 -3.93
N MET A 99 17.71 16.21 -4.82
CA MET A 99 16.68 15.38 -5.48
C MET A 99 17.32 14.24 -6.31
N ALA A 100 18.51 14.44 -6.87
CA ALA A 100 19.23 13.38 -7.59
C ALA A 100 19.63 12.23 -6.67
N ASP A 101 20.13 12.54 -5.45
CA ASP A 101 20.46 11.51 -4.45
C ASP A 101 19.21 10.75 -4.01
N TRP A 102 18.09 11.46 -3.83
CA TRP A 102 16.83 10.83 -3.48
C TRP A 102 16.31 9.90 -4.58
N ASN A 103 16.38 10.30 -5.83
CA ASN A 103 15.97 9.48 -6.96
C ASN A 103 16.80 8.19 -7.06
N ASN A 104 18.11 8.25 -6.78
CA ASN A 104 18.95 7.07 -6.67
C ASN A 104 18.50 6.17 -5.52
N LYS A 105 18.17 6.76 -4.36
CA LYS A 105 17.65 6.01 -3.20
C LYS A 105 16.33 5.31 -3.52
N ILE A 106 15.43 5.91 -4.27
CA ILE A 106 14.19 5.26 -4.75
C ILE A 106 14.49 3.99 -5.54
N GLN A 107 15.53 3.99 -6.38
CA GLN A 107 15.90 2.80 -7.15
C GLN A 107 16.36 1.64 -6.25
N GLU A 108 17.05 1.94 -5.14
CA GLU A 108 17.40 0.93 -4.13
C GLU A 108 16.16 0.30 -3.49
N PHE A 109 15.11 1.08 -3.21
CA PHE A 109 13.87 0.55 -2.66
C PHE A 109 13.20 -0.51 -3.54
N PHE A 110 13.33 -0.40 -4.86
CA PHE A 110 12.78 -1.39 -5.79
C PHE A 110 13.50 -2.74 -5.75
N THR A 111 14.65 -2.81 -5.10
CA THR A 111 15.40 -4.06 -4.89
C THR A 111 15.04 -4.77 -3.59
N TYR A 112 14.16 -4.21 -2.76
CA TYR A 112 13.76 -4.83 -1.51
C TYR A 112 13.14 -6.21 -1.75
N ARG A 113 13.67 -7.20 -1.03
CA ARG A 113 13.14 -8.55 -1.07
C ARG A 113 11.86 -8.61 -0.23
N ILE A 114 10.75 -8.93 -0.89
CA ILE A 114 9.48 -9.16 -0.21
C ILE A 114 9.47 -10.63 0.22
N VAL A 115 9.25 -10.84 1.49
CA VAL A 115 9.11 -12.17 2.09
C VAL A 115 7.71 -12.22 2.71
N ASP A 116 6.86 -13.08 2.14
CA ASP A 116 5.53 -13.39 2.65
C ASP A 116 5.61 -14.56 3.62
#